data_5ccb0b6fb8ec822125978088375270b8
#
_entry.id   5ccb0b6fb8ec822125978088375270b8
#
_cell.length_a   1.000
_cell.length_b   1.000
_cell.length_c   1.000
_cell.angle_alpha   90.00
_cell.angle_beta   90.00
_cell.angle_gamma   90.00
#
_symmetry.space_group_name_H-M   'P 1'
#
loop_
_entity.id
_entity.type
_entity.pdbx_description
1 polymer ?
#
loop_
_entity_poly.entity_id
_entity_poly.type
_entity_poly.pdbx_seq_one_letter_code
_entity_poly.pdbx_strand_id
1 'polypeptide(L)'
;GSTHQILTVLFPRVGISHTYADLSESIEAWEKKIQPNTRMIFLETPSNPALDLMDLEAIGALARQHNLILNVDNCFATPYLQNPSRWGAHLITHSATKFMDGQGRVIGGAVLGTRDLMKEIRFFARHTGPSMSPFNAWILSKSLETLAVRMDRHCQNALEIAEYLEQHPAVAKVKYPFLPSHPQYALAKKQMKAGGGVVTFEVKGGIDAGRKFLNQLQMISHSANLGDTRTIATHPASTTHSKLTDAERQAVGIMPGLIRISVGLENINDIRRDINNALS
;
A
#
# COMPACT_ATOMS: atom_id res chain seq x y z
N GLY A 1 -9.46 -1.72 -5.66
CA GLY A 1 -8.54 -1.43 -6.77
C GLY A 1 -8.50 -2.54 -7.80
N SER A 2 -7.45 -2.57 -8.64
CA SER A 2 -7.35 -3.55 -9.75
C SER A 2 -7.39 -5.01 -9.28
N THR A 3 -6.73 -5.34 -8.17
CA THR A 3 -6.77 -6.70 -7.59
C THR A 3 -8.20 -7.15 -7.29
N HIS A 4 -9.03 -6.28 -6.70
CA HIS A 4 -10.44 -6.57 -6.44
C HIS A 4 -11.18 -6.88 -7.76
N GLN A 5 -10.98 -6.08 -8.81
CA GLN A 5 -11.60 -6.32 -10.12
C GLN A 5 -11.13 -7.64 -10.75
N ILE A 6 -9.86 -7.99 -10.60
CA ILE A 6 -9.36 -9.29 -11.06
C ILE A 6 -10.07 -10.43 -10.33
N LEU A 7 -10.17 -10.36 -9.00
CA LEU A 7 -10.79 -11.39 -8.17
C LEU A 7 -12.31 -11.52 -8.44
N THR A 8 -13.02 -10.40 -8.57
CA THR A 8 -14.49 -10.41 -8.65
C THR A 8 -15.04 -10.51 -10.07
N VAL A 9 -14.29 -10.06 -11.08
CA VAL A 9 -14.79 -9.98 -12.46
C VAL A 9 -14.06 -10.94 -13.41
N LEU A 10 -12.73 -11.01 -13.32
CA LEU A 10 -11.94 -11.79 -14.29
C LEU A 10 -11.78 -13.26 -13.87
N PHE A 11 -11.41 -13.51 -12.62
CA PHE A 11 -11.13 -14.87 -12.14
C PHE A 11 -12.33 -15.82 -12.21
N PRO A 12 -13.58 -15.40 -11.89
CA PRO A 12 -14.73 -16.27 -12.07
C PRO A 12 -14.93 -16.75 -13.51
N ARG A 13 -14.53 -15.95 -14.51
CA ARG A 13 -14.63 -16.34 -15.94
C ARG A 13 -13.71 -17.49 -16.34
N VAL A 14 -12.68 -17.73 -15.54
CA VAL A 14 -11.72 -18.83 -15.74
C VAL A 14 -11.79 -19.87 -14.61
N GLY A 15 -12.90 -19.90 -13.86
CA GLY A 15 -13.16 -20.91 -12.84
C GLY A 15 -12.37 -20.73 -11.52
N ILE A 16 -11.81 -19.55 -11.28
CA ILE A 16 -11.10 -19.25 -10.02
C ILE A 16 -12.06 -18.51 -9.09
N SER A 17 -12.32 -19.09 -7.93
CA SER A 17 -13.09 -18.47 -6.85
C SER A 17 -12.19 -17.82 -5.81
N HIS A 18 -12.74 -16.92 -5.00
CA HIS A 18 -12.04 -16.27 -3.91
C HIS A 18 -12.95 -16.10 -2.69
N THR A 19 -12.33 -15.99 -1.52
CA THR A 19 -12.98 -15.64 -0.26
C THR A 19 -12.21 -14.49 0.37
N TYR A 20 -12.91 -13.47 0.85
CA TYR A 20 -12.29 -12.38 1.58
C TYR A 20 -12.11 -12.74 3.06
N ALA A 21 -10.97 -12.30 3.62
CA ALA A 21 -10.71 -12.27 5.04
C ALA A 21 -10.32 -10.83 5.43
N ASP A 22 -10.79 -10.38 6.58
CA ASP A 22 -10.47 -9.05 7.10
C ASP A 22 -9.16 -9.08 7.87
N LEU A 23 -8.35 -8.02 7.75
CA LEU A 23 -7.08 -7.89 8.48
C LEU A 23 -7.27 -7.76 10.00
N SER A 24 -8.45 -7.39 10.46
CA SER A 24 -8.81 -7.30 11.87
C SER A 24 -9.23 -8.65 12.48
N GLU A 25 -9.48 -9.66 11.64
CA GLU A 25 -9.81 -11.01 12.10
C GLU A 25 -8.60 -11.75 12.65
N SER A 26 -8.85 -12.69 13.57
CA SER A 26 -7.79 -13.56 14.09
C SER A 26 -7.32 -14.57 13.04
N ILE A 27 -6.14 -15.14 13.25
CA ILE A 27 -5.59 -16.17 12.37
C ILE A 27 -6.49 -17.41 12.31
N GLU A 28 -7.15 -17.76 13.42
CA GLU A 28 -8.10 -18.87 13.49
C GLU A 28 -9.38 -18.56 12.65
N ALA A 29 -9.79 -17.30 12.56
CA ALA A 29 -10.89 -16.91 11.68
C ALA A 29 -10.49 -16.98 10.20
N TRP A 30 -9.24 -16.64 9.87
CA TRP A 30 -8.68 -16.86 8.54
C TRP A 30 -8.61 -18.34 8.19
N GLU A 31 -8.15 -19.18 9.11
CA GLU A 31 -8.05 -20.62 8.92
C GLU A 31 -9.40 -21.24 8.58
N LYS A 32 -10.47 -20.86 9.27
CA LYS A 32 -11.84 -21.33 8.98
C LYS A 32 -12.36 -20.99 7.58
N LYS A 33 -11.75 -20.01 6.91
CA LYS A 33 -12.12 -19.63 5.53
C LYS A 33 -11.38 -20.43 4.46
N ILE A 34 -10.39 -21.22 4.84
CA ILE A 34 -9.67 -22.10 3.93
C ILE A 34 -10.60 -23.23 3.48
N GLN A 35 -10.71 -23.42 2.17
CA GLN A 35 -11.51 -24.44 1.54
C GLN A 35 -10.61 -25.57 1.00
N PRO A 36 -11.13 -26.78 0.73
CA PRO A 36 -10.33 -27.89 0.18
C PRO A 36 -9.64 -27.56 -1.16
N ASN A 37 -10.20 -26.63 -1.92
CA ASN A 37 -9.63 -26.15 -3.18
C ASN A 37 -8.84 -24.85 -3.06
N THR A 38 -8.62 -24.33 -1.85
CA THR A 38 -7.75 -23.15 -1.65
C THR A 38 -6.33 -23.49 -2.05
N ARG A 39 -5.67 -22.61 -2.77
CA ARG A 39 -4.30 -22.76 -3.26
C ARG A 39 -3.38 -21.61 -2.84
N MET A 40 -3.95 -20.45 -2.59
CA MET A 40 -3.15 -19.23 -2.34
C MET A 40 -3.83 -18.34 -1.30
N ILE A 41 -3.02 -17.77 -0.44
CA ILE A 41 -3.35 -16.58 0.35
C ILE A 41 -2.69 -15.39 -0.34
N PHE A 42 -3.49 -14.38 -0.68
CA PHE A 42 -3.01 -13.11 -1.23
C PHE A 42 -3.33 -11.99 -0.26
N LEU A 43 -2.36 -11.17 0.08
CA LEU A 43 -2.56 -10.01 0.96
C LEU A 43 -1.65 -8.84 0.57
N GLU A 44 -2.03 -7.65 1.01
CA GLU A 44 -1.24 -6.42 0.91
C GLU A 44 -0.96 -5.89 2.33
N THR A 45 0.31 -5.64 2.65
CA THR A 45 0.71 -5.09 3.95
C THR A 45 1.95 -4.20 3.83
N PRO A 46 1.88 -2.91 4.28
CA PRO A 46 0.70 -2.18 4.79
C PRO A 46 -0.41 -2.02 3.75
N SER A 47 -1.68 -2.04 4.18
CA SER A 47 -2.84 -1.96 3.30
C SER A 47 -3.08 -0.55 2.73
N ASN A 48 -3.71 -0.48 1.56
CA ASN A 48 -4.07 0.78 0.90
C ASN A 48 -5.61 0.99 0.94
N PRO A 49 -6.13 2.08 1.49
CA PRO A 49 -5.42 3.23 2.05
C PRO A 49 -5.23 3.19 3.57
N ALA A 50 -5.74 2.18 4.25
CA ALA A 50 -5.89 2.20 5.71
C ALA A 50 -4.58 2.02 6.49
N LEU A 51 -3.48 1.57 5.87
CA LEU A 51 -2.17 1.29 6.47
C LEU A 51 -2.22 0.24 7.60
N ASP A 52 -3.21 -0.63 7.58
CA ASP A 52 -3.27 -1.77 8.48
C ASP A 52 -2.23 -2.82 8.09
N LEU A 53 -1.73 -3.54 9.10
CA LEU A 53 -0.67 -4.53 8.92
C LEU A 53 -1.21 -5.95 9.13
N MET A 54 -0.69 -6.90 8.36
CA MET A 54 -0.84 -8.33 8.63
C MET A 54 0.42 -8.83 9.34
N ASP A 55 0.24 -9.65 10.38
CA ASP A 55 1.35 -10.38 10.99
C ASP A 55 1.87 -11.42 9.99
N LEU A 56 3.01 -11.10 9.37
CA LEU A 56 3.61 -11.95 8.33
C LEU A 56 4.11 -13.28 8.90
N GLU A 57 4.52 -13.33 10.16
CA GLU A 57 4.94 -14.57 10.81
C GLU A 57 3.76 -15.51 11.00
N ALA A 58 2.66 -15.00 11.55
CA ALA A 58 1.46 -15.77 11.81
C ALA A 58 0.82 -16.29 10.51
N ILE A 59 0.65 -15.43 9.49
CA ILE A 59 0.06 -15.82 8.22
C ILE A 59 0.98 -16.76 7.41
N GLY A 60 2.31 -16.58 7.55
CA GLY A 60 3.29 -17.49 6.96
C GLY A 60 3.26 -18.88 7.59
N ALA A 61 3.02 -18.97 8.91
CA ALA A 61 2.83 -20.23 9.60
C ALA A 61 1.54 -20.92 9.12
N LEU A 62 0.43 -20.19 9.02
CA LEU A 62 -0.84 -20.70 8.50
C LEU A 62 -0.69 -21.23 7.06
N ALA A 63 -0.04 -20.48 6.20
CA ALA A 63 0.18 -20.91 4.81
C ALA A 63 0.99 -22.22 4.73
N ARG A 64 2.03 -22.37 5.56
CA ARG A 64 2.81 -23.61 5.64
C ARG A 64 1.98 -24.79 6.16
N GLN A 65 1.20 -24.56 7.23
CA GLN A 65 0.35 -25.60 7.83
C GLN A 65 -0.63 -26.20 6.81
N HIS A 66 -1.18 -25.38 5.93
CA HIS A 66 -2.17 -25.79 4.93
C HIS A 66 -1.59 -25.99 3.53
N ASN A 67 -0.25 -25.99 3.39
CA ASN A 67 0.45 -26.12 2.10
C ASN A 67 -0.06 -25.15 1.03
N LEU A 68 -0.27 -23.88 1.42
CA LEU A 68 -0.75 -22.82 0.55
C LEU A 68 0.40 -21.92 0.08
N ILE A 69 0.27 -21.38 -1.12
CA ILE A 69 1.16 -20.32 -1.59
C ILE A 69 0.77 -19.03 -0.87
N LEU A 70 1.72 -18.40 -0.17
CA LEU A 70 1.56 -17.05 0.36
C LEU A 70 2.16 -16.06 -0.64
N ASN A 71 1.31 -15.18 -1.18
CA ASN A 71 1.71 -14.03 -2.00
C ASN A 71 1.47 -12.74 -1.23
N VAL A 72 2.51 -11.94 -1.07
CA VAL A 72 2.44 -10.64 -0.38
C VAL A 72 2.68 -9.51 -1.38
N ASP A 73 1.70 -8.63 -1.54
CA ASP A 73 1.93 -7.34 -2.18
C ASP A 73 2.68 -6.43 -1.20
N ASN A 74 3.93 -6.17 -1.53
CA ASN A 74 4.88 -5.41 -0.70
C ASN A 74 5.15 -4.00 -1.26
N CYS A 75 4.20 -3.47 -2.04
CA CYS A 75 4.37 -2.23 -2.79
C CYS A 75 4.70 -1.04 -1.90
N PHE A 76 4.00 -0.86 -0.76
CA PHE A 76 4.17 0.29 0.13
C PHE A 76 5.48 0.26 0.92
N ALA A 77 5.84 -0.92 1.40
CA ALA A 77 7.07 -1.10 2.17
C ALA A 77 8.33 -1.15 1.30
N THR A 78 8.22 -1.59 0.05
CA THR A 78 9.37 -1.89 -0.82
C THR A 78 10.27 -3.02 -0.26
N PRO A 79 11.17 -3.59 -1.06
CA PRO A 79 12.11 -4.59 -0.53
C PRO A 79 13.12 -3.99 0.47
N TYR A 80 13.21 -2.66 0.56
CA TYR A 80 14.12 -1.99 1.49
C TYR A 80 13.59 -1.96 2.92
N LEU A 81 12.28 -1.77 3.11
CA LEU A 81 11.68 -1.63 4.44
C LEU A 81 11.13 -2.94 4.99
N GLN A 82 10.67 -3.85 4.14
CA GLN A 82 10.05 -5.11 4.56
C GLN A 82 10.45 -6.24 3.61
N ASN A 83 10.76 -7.40 4.20
CA ASN A 83 11.14 -8.59 3.44
C ASN A 83 10.22 -9.78 3.78
N PRO A 84 9.09 -9.94 3.08
CA PRO A 84 8.11 -10.99 3.38
C PRO A 84 8.64 -12.42 3.25
N SER A 85 9.70 -12.66 2.45
CA SER A 85 10.28 -14.00 2.33
C SER A 85 10.87 -14.53 3.64
N ARG A 86 11.33 -13.65 4.53
CA ARG A 86 11.81 -14.01 5.87
C ARG A 86 10.71 -14.60 6.75
N TRP A 87 9.46 -14.30 6.43
CA TRP A 87 8.26 -14.71 7.14
C TRP A 87 7.49 -15.83 6.43
N GLY A 88 8.04 -16.39 5.35
CA GLY A 88 7.46 -17.53 4.64
C GLY A 88 6.63 -17.17 3.43
N ALA A 89 6.68 -15.94 2.92
CA ALA A 89 6.06 -15.63 1.64
C ALA A 89 6.78 -16.38 0.50
N HIS A 90 6.01 -17.07 -0.32
CA HIS A 90 6.48 -17.81 -1.48
C HIS A 90 6.62 -16.92 -2.71
N LEU A 91 5.72 -15.91 -2.81
CA LEU A 91 5.71 -14.89 -3.83
C LEU A 91 5.63 -13.51 -3.18
N ILE A 92 6.31 -12.55 -3.77
CA ILE A 92 6.27 -11.15 -3.39
C ILE A 92 6.00 -10.35 -4.66
N THR A 93 4.93 -9.57 -4.65
CA THR A 93 4.57 -8.71 -5.78
C THR A 93 4.82 -7.24 -5.45
N HIS A 94 5.18 -6.48 -6.45
CA HIS A 94 5.35 -5.04 -6.37
C HIS A 94 4.75 -4.35 -7.59
N SER A 95 4.01 -3.27 -7.37
CA SER A 95 3.83 -2.26 -8.40
C SER A 95 5.12 -1.45 -8.51
N ALA A 96 5.97 -1.78 -9.48
CA ALA A 96 7.23 -1.06 -9.69
C ALA A 96 7.01 0.39 -10.16
N THR A 97 5.79 0.71 -10.62
CA THR A 97 5.29 2.06 -10.92
C THR A 97 5.41 3.02 -9.73
N LYS A 98 5.43 2.50 -8.48
CA LYS A 98 5.40 3.30 -7.24
C LYS A 98 6.83 3.64 -6.79
N PHE A 99 7.17 3.44 -5.54
CA PHE A 99 8.47 3.76 -4.96
C PHE A 99 9.68 3.15 -5.67
N MET A 100 9.52 2.01 -6.39
CA MET A 100 10.63 1.41 -7.13
C MET A 100 11.11 2.33 -8.27
N ASP A 101 10.19 2.85 -9.11
CA ASP A 101 10.52 3.93 -10.05
C ASP A 101 10.77 5.25 -9.32
N GLY A 102 9.83 5.64 -8.47
CA GLY A 102 9.93 6.79 -7.58
C GLY A 102 9.80 8.16 -8.25
N GLN A 103 9.53 8.25 -9.55
CA GLN A 103 9.42 9.53 -10.26
C GLN A 103 8.27 9.57 -11.28
N GLY A 104 7.35 8.61 -11.24
CA GLY A 104 6.18 8.58 -12.12
C GLY A 104 6.49 8.42 -13.61
N ARG A 105 7.61 7.79 -13.96
CA ARG A 105 8.11 7.63 -15.34
C ARG A 105 7.72 6.32 -15.99
N VAL A 106 7.51 5.27 -15.17
CA VAL A 106 7.37 3.90 -15.64
C VAL A 106 6.10 3.27 -15.08
N ILE A 107 5.36 2.60 -15.95
CA ILE A 107 4.36 1.61 -15.53
C ILE A 107 5.03 0.25 -15.60
N GLY A 108 5.09 -0.44 -14.46
CA GLY A 108 5.73 -1.74 -14.38
C GLY A 108 5.38 -2.51 -13.12
N GLY A 109 5.67 -3.80 -13.14
CA GLY A 109 5.51 -4.69 -12.00
C GLY A 109 6.75 -5.56 -11.82
N ALA A 110 6.92 -6.07 -10.61
CA ALA A 110 7.92 -7.07 -10.29
C ALA A 110 7.30 -8.19 -9.47
N VAL A 111 7.66 -9.42 -9.80
CA VAL A 111 7.31 -10.61 -9.03
C VAL A 111 8.60 -11.32 -8.65
N LEU A 112 8.75 -11.62 -7.37
CA LEU A 112 9.86 -12.36 -6.81
C LEU A 112 9.31 -13.63 -6.15
N GLY A 113 10.07 -14.70 -6.21
CA GLY A 113 9.63 -15.97 -5.61
C GLY A 113 10.67 -17.06 -5.72
N THR A 114 10.28 -18.26 -5.29
CA THR A 114 11.10 -19.44 -5.43
C THR A 114 11.35 -19.77 -6.90
N ARG A 115 12.49 -20.42 -7.19
CA ARG A 115 12.89 -20.75 -8.56
C ARG A 115 11.80 -21.49 -9.35
N ASP A 116 11.11 -22.41 -8.71
CA ASP A 116 10.12 -23.24 -9.40
C ASP A 116 8.84 -22.46 -9.72
N LEU A 117 8.33 -21.67 -8.77
CA LEU A 117 7.21 -20.77 -9.03
C LEU A 117 7.56 -19.75 -10.13
N MET A 118 8.78 -19.25 -10.12
CA MET A 118 9.23 -18.28 -11.13
C MET A 118 9.36 -18.89 -12.53
N LYS A 119 9.67 -20.20 -12.66
CA LYS A 119 9.64 -20.89 -13.96
C LYS A 119 8.23 -20.90 -14.53
N GLU A 120 7.22 -21.26 -13.74
CA GLU A 120 5.81 -21.31 -14.16
C GLU A 120 5.29 -19.93 -14.52
N ILE A 121 5.57 -18.90 -13.69
CA ILE A 121 5.16 -17.52 -13.96
C ILE A 121 5.81 -17.00 -15.24
N ARG A 122 7.10 -17.25 -15.46
CA ARG A 122 7.79 -16.83 -16.68
C ARG A 122 7.25 -17.56 -17.92
N PHE A 123 6.97 -18.87 -17.80
CA PHE A 123 6.36 -19.64 -18.88
C PHE A 123 5.01 -19.01 -19.25
N PHE A 124 4.13 -18.78 -18.27
CA PHE A 124 2.84 -18.14 -18.50
C PHE A 124 2.97 -16.77 -19.14
N ALA A 125 3.78 -15.86 -18.56
CA ALA A 125 3.98 -14.51 -19.08
C ALA A 125 4.52 -14.52 -20.53
N ARG A 126 5.49 -15.41 -20.83
CA ARG A 126 6.05 -15.53 -22.20
C ARG A 126 4.99 -15.92 -23.25
N HIS A 127 4.02 -16.74 -22.88
CA HIS A 127 3.02 -17.25 -23.81
C HIS A 127 1.73 -16.44 -23.85
N THR A 128 1.50 -15.57 -22.85
CA THR A 128 0.32 -14.69 -22.78
C THR A 128 0.61 -13.24 -23.16
N GLY A 129 1.89 -12.87 -23.34
CA GLY A 129 2.31 -11.62 -23.94
C GLY A 129 2.74 -10.47 -23.01
N PRO A 130 2.51 -10.47 -21.67
CA PRO A 130 2.99 -9.38 -20.82
C PRO A 130 4.51 -9.22 -20.94
N SER A 131 4.93 -8.03 -21.38
CA SER A 131 6.35 -7.73 -21.59
C SER A 131 6.63 -6.29 -21.21
N MET A 132 7.71 -6.08 -20.47
CA MET A 132 8.20 -4.73 -20.18
C MET A 132 9.10 -4.25 -21.30
N SER A 133 8.95 -2.99 -21.73
CA SER A 133 9.88 -2.43 -22.71
C SER A 133 11.30 -2.39 -22.15
N PRO A 134 12.34 -2.61 -22.97
CA PRO A 134 13.74 -2.51 -22.52
C PRO A 134 14.08 -1.15 -21.92
N PHE A 135 13.49 -0.07 -22.44
CA PHE A 135 13.67 1.28 -21.90
C PHE A 135 13.10 1.40 -20.48
N ASN A 136 11.88 0.91 -20.23
CA ASN A 136 11.29 0.89 -18.90
C ASN A 136 12.10 0.02 -17.91
N ALA A 137 12.60 -1.12 -18.38
CA ALA A 137 13.45 -1.99 -17.57
C ALA A 137 14.77 -1.30 -17.19
N TRP A 138 15.38 -0.57 -18.12
CA TRP A 138 16.58 0.23 -17.85
C TRP A 138 16.31 1.34 -16.82
N ILE A 139 15.22 2.12 -16.98
CA ILE A 139 14.82 3.15 -16.00
C ILE A 139 14.64 2.54 -14.62
N LEU A 140 13.90 1.43 -14.49
CA LEU A 140 13.69 0.76 -13.21
C LEU A 140 14.99 0.28 -12.59
N SER A 141 15.89 -0.29 -13.40
CA SER A 141 17.22 -0.72 -12.92
C SER A 141 17.99 0.47 -12.32
N LYS A 142 17.99 1.61 -13.01
CA LYS A 142 18.63 2.83 -12.51
C LYS A 142 17.95 3.42 -11.29
N SER A 143 16.64 3.34 -11.20
CA SER A 143 15.87 3.80 -10.04
C SER A 143 16.16 3.00 -8.79
N LEU A 144 16.38 1.69 -8.92
CA LEU A 144 16.71 0.82 -7.79
C LEU A 144 18.04 1.19 -7.12
N GLU A 145 19.00 1.74 -7.86
CA GLU A 145 20.29 2.20 -7.32
C GLU A 145 20.12 3.26 -6.21
N THR A 146 19.04 4.04 -6.27
CA THR A 146 18.74 5.11 -5.29
C THR A 146 17.58 4.76 -4.36
N LEU A 147 17.02 3.56 -4.44
CA LEU A 147 15.84 3.20 -3.66
C LEU A 147 16.04 3.40 -2.15
N ALA A 148 17.19 2.95 -1.62
CA ALA A 148 17.47 3.02 -0.19
C ALA A 148 17.46 4.47 0.32
N VAL A 149 18.23 5.37 -0.30
CA VAL A 149 18.30 6.78 0.12
C VAL A 149 16.98 7.53 -0.06
N ARG A 150 16.22 7.17 -1.10
CA ARG A 150 14.87 7.75 -1.29
C ARG A 150 13.91 7.28 -0.18
N MET A 151 13.91 5.99 0.11
CA MET A 151 13.03 5.45 1.16
C MET A 151 13.38 5.98 2.55
N ASP A 152 14.66 6.17 2.87
CA ASP A 152 15.07 6.79 4.13
C ASP A 152 14.48 8.20 4.25
N ARG A 153 14.58 9.02 3.20
CA ARG A 153 14.00 10.38 3.19
C ARG A 153 12.48 10.37 3.21
N HIS A 154 11.83 9.51 2.42
CA HIS A 154 10.37 9.36 2.45
C HIS A 154 9.88 9.03 3.87
N CYS A 155 10.53 8.07 4.53
CA CYS A 155 10.14 7.65 5.88
C CYS A 155 10.36 8.74 6.91
N GLN A 156 11.48 9.48 6.83
CA GLN A 156 11.75 10.60 7.70
C GLN A 156 10.68 11.68 7.56
N ASN A 157 10.44 12.15 6.34
CA ASN A 157 9.43 13.18 6.06
C ASN A 157 8.03 12.72 6.47
N ALA A 158 7.69 11.46 6.19
CA ALA A 158 6.37 10.90 6.50
C ALA A 158 6.15 10.80 8.02
N LEU A 159 7.15 10.43 8.80
CA LEU A 159 7.04 10.40 10.26
C LEU A 159 6.83 11.81 10.82
N GLU A 160 7.63 12.79 10.40
CA GLU A 160 7.49 14.18 10.84
C GLU A 160 6.11 14.78 10.48
N ILE A 161 5.58 14.46 9.29
CA ILE A 161 4.22 14.88 8.89
C ILE A 161 3.17 14.14 9.73
N ALA A 162 3.32 12.86 10.01
CA ALA A 162 2.38 12.11 10.81
C ALA A 162 2.30 12.64 12.25
N GLU A 163 3.45 12.91 12.88
CA GLU A 163 3.54 13.50 14.22
C GLU A 163 2.93 14.92 14.25
N TYR A 164 3.19 15.74 13.23
CA TYR A 164 2.60 17.07 13.11
C TYR A 164 1.07 17.00 12.99
N LEU A 165 0.55 16.12 12.12
CA LEU A 165 -0.88 15.96 11.89
C LEU A 165 -1.61 15.42 13.12
N GLU A 166 -0.98 14.56 13.92
CA GLU A 166 -1.56 14.00 15.13
C GLU A 166 -1.90 15.08 16.18
N GLN A 167 -1.15 16.17 16.18
CA GLN A 167 -1.35 17.30 17.07
C GLN A 167 -2.22 18.43 16.46
N HIS A 168 -2.61 18.31 15.19
CA HIS A 168 -3.30 19.39 14.50
C HIS A 168 -4.80 19.44 14.84
N PRO A 169 -5.37 20.59 15.26
CA PRO A 169 -6.76 20.69 15.74
C PRO A 169 -7.82 20.32 14.69
N ALA A 170 -7.56 20.51 13.39
CA ALA A 170 -8.47 20.14 12.30
C ALA A 170 -8.44 18.63 11.96
N VAL A 171 -7.52 17.85 12.55
CA VAL A 171 -7.36 16.41 12.30
C VAL A 171 -8.05 15.62 13.40
N ALA A 172 -8.82 14.62 13.02
CA ALA A 172 -9.51 13.73 13.95
C ALA A 172 -8.68 12.48 14.27
N LYS A 173 -7.95 11.95 13.30
CA LYS A 173 -7.17 10.72 13.44
C LYS A 173 -6.03 10.71 12.43
N VAL A 174 -4.90 10.11 12.81
CA VAL A 174 -3.77 9.82 11.91
C VAL A 174 -3.48 8.33 11.95
N LYS A 175 -3.14 7.76 10.81
CA LYS A 175 -2.58 6.40 10.72
C LYS A 175 -1.23 6.45 10.02
N TYR A 176 -0.22 5.99 10.72
CA TYR A 176 1.12 5.77 10.19
C TYR A 176 1.79 4.65 10.99
N PRO A 177 2.33 3.60 10.39
CA PRO A 177 2.77 2.39 11.10
C PRO A 177 3.79 2.62 12.21
N PHE A 178 4.58 3.69 12.13
CA PHE A 178 5.61 4.03 13.12
C PHE A 178 5.22 5.18 14.07
N LEU A 179 3.95 5.58 14.13
CA LEU A 179 3.41 6.36 15.24
C LEU A 179 3.12 5.46 16.44
N PRO A 180 3.49 5.83 17.68
CA PRO A 180 3.14 5.06 18.88
C PRO A 180 1.64 4.86 19.08
N SER A 181 0.81 5.75 18.54
CA SER A 181 -0.65 5.67 18.55
C SER A 181 -1.23 4.65 17.55
N HIS A 182 -0.43 4.13 16.62
CA HIS A 182 -0.91 3.14 15.66
C HIS A 182 -1.22 1.82 16.38
N PRO A 183 -2.42 1.23 16.20
CA PRO A 183 -2.82 0.01 16.94
C PRO A 183 -1.83 -1.15 16.78
N GLN A 184 -1.12 -1.21 15.64
CA GLN A 184 -0.19 -2.27 15.31
C GLN A 184 1.28 -1.78 15.33
N TYR A 185 1.60 -0.73 16.14
CA TYR A 185 2.95 -0.18 16.24
C TYR A 185 4.02 -1.23 16.55
N ALA A 186 3.76 -2.10 17.52
CA ALA A 186 4.69 -3.17 17.91
C ALA A 186 4.94 -4.14 16.75
N LEU A 187 3.88 -4.49 16.00
CA LEU A 187 4.00 -5.34 14.81
C LEU A 187 4.79 -4.66 13.70
N ALA A 188 4.53 -3.37 13.45
CA ALA A 188 5.30 -2.58 12.49
C ALA A 188 6.79 -2.60 12.82
N LYS A 189 7.16 -2.35 14.07
CA LYS A 189 8.54 -2.38 14.56
C LYS A 189 9.19 -3.76 14.46
N LYS A 190 8.42 -4.84 14.55
CA LYS A 190 8.90 -6.22 14.40
C LYS A 190 9.25 -6.57 12.98
N GLN A 191 8.42 -6.17 11.99
CA GLN A 191 8.53 -6.66 10.62
C GLN A 191 9.01 -5.64 9.59
N MET A 192 9.01 -4.35 9.93
CA MET A 192 9.43 -3.26 9.05
C MET A 192 10.64 -2.50 9.61
N LYS A 193 11.49 -1.99 8.73
CA LYS A 193 12.63 -1.14 9.09
C LYS A 193 12.19 0.29 9.47
N ALA A 194 11.17 0.82 8.77
CA ALA A 194 10.56 2.14 8.99
C ALA A 194 9.11 2.14 8.49
N GLY A 195 8.34 3.18 8.80
CA GLY A 195 6.89 3.25 8.58
C GLY A 195 6.43 3.43 7.13
N GLY A 196 7.36 3.66 6.20
CA GLY A 196 7.04 3.91 4.79
C GLY A 196 6.83 5.38 4.48
N GLY A 197 6.52 5.67 3.20
CA GLY A 197 6.34 7.04 2.70
C GLY A 197 4.87 7.47 2.59
N VAL A 198 3.93 6.73 3.14
CA VAL A 198 2.48 7.05 3.04
C VAL A 198 1.92 7.33 4.44
N VAL A 199 1.18 8.44 4.55
CA VAL A 199 0.45 8.82 5.76
C VAL A 199 -1.03 8.92 5.39
N THR A 200 -1.91 8.41 6.25
CA THR A 200 -3.35 8.68 6.14
C THR A 200 -3.85 9.40 7.38
N PHE A 201 -4.77 10.33 7.17
CA PHE A 201 -5.39 11.05 8.26
C PHE A 201 -6.82 11.44 7.91
N GLU A 202 -7.62 11.70 8.91
CA GLU A 202 -9.02 12.11 8.77
C GLU A 202 -9.18 13.57 9.18
N VAL A 203 -9.63 14.42 8.24
CA VAL A 203 -10.00 15.80 8.54
C VAL A 203 -11.38 15.86 9.19
N LYS A 204 -11.55 16.71 10.20
CA LYS A 204 -12.85 17.01 10.79
C LYS A 204 -13.72 17.74 9.77
N GLY A 205 -15.02 17.38 9.69
CA GLY A 205 -15.95 17.99 8.73
C GLY A 205 -16.24 17.13 7.49
N GLY A 206 -15.71 15.91 7.42
CA GLY A 206 -16.12 14.89 6.45
C GLY A 206 -15.71 15.22 5.01
N ILE A 207 -16.58 14.85 4.04
CA ILE A 207 -16.26 14.95 2.60
C ILE A 207 -15.93 16.37 2.16
N ASP A 208 -16.68 17.36 2.62
CA ASP A 208 -16.49 18.76 2.18
C ASP A 208 -15.18 19.32 2.71
N ALA A 209 -14.81 19.01 3.96
CA ALA A 209 -13.51 19.38 4.50
C ALA A 209 -12.36 18.70 3.74
N GLY A 210 -12.51 17.42 3.38
CA GLY A 210 -11.53 16.71 2.57
C GLY A 210 -11.35 17.32 1.16
N ARG A 211 -12.44 17.73 0.53
CA ARG A 211 -12.40 18.45 -0.76
C ARG A 211 -11.75 19.82 -0.62
N LYS A 212 -12.16 20.59 0.42
CA LYS A 212 -11.58 21.91 0.71
C LYS A 212 -10.06 21.79 0.90
N PHE A 213 -9.62 20.83 1.71
CA PHE A 213 -8.20 20.55 1.93
C PHE A 213 -7.45 20.35 0.61
N LEU A 214 -7.89 19.42 -0.25
CA LEU A 214 -7.21 19.19 -1.53
C LEU A 214 -7.17 20.45 -2.39
N ASN A 215 -8.28 21.19 -2.49
CA ASN A 215 -8.38 22.37 -3.34
C ASN A 215 -7.49 23.54 -2.88
N GLN A 216 -7.10 23.57 -1.60
CA GLN A 216 -6.25 24.62 -1.02
C GLN A 216 -4.75 24.31 -1.12
N LEU A 217 -4.36 23.06 -1.41
CA LEU A 217 -2.97 22.70 -1.62
C LEU A 217 -2.37 23.46 -2.82
N GLN A 218 -1.16 23.98 -2.66
CA GLN A 218 -0.46 24.77 -3.68
C GLN A 218 0.74 24.04 -4.27
N MET A 219 1.50 23.34 -3.43
CA MET A 219 2.70 22.61 -3.81
C MET A 219 2.42 21.12 -4.01
N ILE A 220 1.63 20.54 -3.10
CA ILE A 220 1.33 19.10 -3.10
C ILE A 220 0.42 18.77 -4.29
N SER A 221 0.82 17.82 -5.10
CA SER A 221 0.10 17.41 -6.32
C SER A 221 -1.15 16.58 -5.99
N HIS A 222 -2.23 16.80 -6.72
CA HIS A 222 -3.44 15.98 -6.62
C HIS A 222 -3.36 14.80 -7.59
N SER A 223 -3.27 13.60 -7.08
CA SER A 223 -3.28 12.39 -7.91
C SER A 223 -3.66 11.15 -7.10
N ALA A 224 -4.26 10.18 -7.76
CA ALA A 224 -4.51 8.85 -7.19
C ALA A 224 -3.23 8.00 -7.08
N ASN A 225 -2.12 8.44 -7.70
CA ASN A 225 -0.84 7.73 -7.65
C ASN A 225 -0.17 7.88 -6.27
N LEU A 226 0.99 7.28 -6.09
CA LEU A 226 1.81 7.36 -4.88
C LEU A 226 3.25 6.92 -5.19
N GLY A 227 4.16 7.18 -4.27
CA GLY A 227 5.54 6.69 -4.36
C GLY A 227 6.43 7.53 -5.29
N ASP A 228 6.03 8.75 -5.59
CA ASP A 228 6.82 9.73 -6.34
C ASP A 228 7.74 10.52 -5.41
N THR A 229 8.82 11.06 -5.94
CA THR A 229 9.69 12.02 -5.22
C THR A 229 8.95 13.31 -4.84
N ARG A 230 7.86 13.62 -5.54
CA ARG A 230 6.92 14.70 -5.19
C ARG A 230 5.88 14.21 -4.19
N THR A 231 5.51 15.08 -3.28
CA THR A 231 4.38 14.83 -2.37
C THR A 231 3.06 14.83 -3.16
N ILE A 232 2.26 13.80 -2.96
CA ILE A 232 0.98 13.59 -3.66
C ILE A 232 -0.11 13.34 -2.63
N ALA A 233 -1.23 14.06 -2.76
CA ALA A 233 -2.41 13.88 -1.92
C ALA A 233 -3.60 13.36 -2.73
N THR A 234 -4.44 12.57 -2.08
CA THR A 234 -5.74 12.14 -2.60
C THR A 234 -6.78 12.05 -1.49
N HIS A 235 -8.04 12.31 -1.84
CA HIS A 235 -9.20 12.11 -0.99
C HIS A 235 -9.99 10.90 -1.53
N PRO A 236 -9.78 9.69 -1.02
CA PRO A 236 -10.34 8.46 -1.59
C PRO A 236 -11.86 8.49 -1.77
N ALA A 237 -12.60 9.06 -0.81
CA ALA A 237 -14.05 9.10 -0.85
C ALA A 237 -14.60 9.89 -2.06
N SER A 238 -13.93 10.94 -2.53
CA SER A 238 -14.36 11.73 -3.69
C SER A 238 -13.65 11.38 -5.01
N THR A 239 -12.66 10.47 -4.98
CA THR A 239 -11.84 10.13 -6.15
C THR A 239 -11.86 8.63 -6.45
N THR A 240 -10.93 7.88 -5.88
CA THR A 240 -10.70 6.45 -6.19
C THR A 240 -11.83 5.52 -5.76
N HIS A 241 -12.64 5.93 -4.77
CA HIS A 241 -13.75 5.14 -4.21
C HIS A 241 -15.09 5.90 -4.26
N SER A 242 -15.20 6.91 -5.15
CA SER A 242 -16.42 7.71 -5.31
C SER A 242 -17.64 6.94 -5.78
N LYS A 243 -17.43 5.76 -6.40
CA LYS A 243 -18.51 4.88 -6.87
C LYS A 243 -19.09 3.97 -5.78
N LEU A 244 -18.43 3.86 -4.63
CA LEU A 244 -18.92 3.09 -3.50
C LEU A 244 -19.93 3.94 -2.69
N THR A 245 -20.91 3.29 -2.12
CA THR A 245 -21.80 3.88 -1.10
C THR A 245 -21.02 4.21 0.17
N ASP A 246 -21.58 5.04 1.05
CA ASP A 246 -20.94 5.37 2.33
C ASP A 246 -20.70 4.13 3.20
N ALA A 247 -21.65 3.21 3.22
CA ALA A 247 -21.54 1.95 3.96
C ALA A 247 -20.40 1.07 3.42
N GLU A 248 -20.29 0.94 2.10
CA GLU A 248 -19.21 0.18 1.46
C GLU A 248 -17.84 0.83 1.69
N ARG A 249 -17.75 2.17 1.68
CA ARG A 249 -16.51 2.88 2.00
C ARG A 249 -16.09 2.63 3.44
N GLN A 250 -17.03 2.75 4.40
CA GLN A 250 -16.75 2.52 5.82
C GLN A 250 -16.30 1.07 6.08
N ALA A 251 -16.92 0.09 5.41
CA ALA A 251 -16.55 -1.32 5.52
C ALA A 251 -15.08 -1.61 5.11
N VAL A 252 -14.49 -0.77 4.26
CA VAL A 252 -13.08 -0.86 3.85
C VAL A 252 -12.20 0.22 4.51
N GLY A 253 -12.67 0.82 5.60
CA GLY A 253 -11.92 1.80 6.39
C GLY A 253 -11.75 3.18 5.75
N ILE A 254 -12.59 3.52 4.75
CA ILE A 254 -12.55 4.81 4.08
C ILE A 254 -13.61 5.73 4.68
N MET A 255 -13.19 6.49 5.69
CA MET A 255 -14.03 7.51 6.32
C MET A 255 -14.23 8.72 5.40
N PRO A 256 -15.33 9.48 5.55
CA PRO A 256 -15.65 10.61 4.65
C PRO A 256 -14.57 11.67 4.56
N GLY A 257 -13.84 11.94 5.62
CA GLY A 257 -12.75 12.92 5.68
C GLY A 257 -11.34 12.33 5.48
N LEU A 258 -11.23 11.07 5.03
CA LEU A 258 -9.93 10.41 4.88
C LEU A 258 -9.11 11.02 3.76
N ILE A 259 -7.92 11.51 4.11
CA ILE A 259 -6.89 11.95 3.18
C ILE A 259 -5.74 10.94 3.21
N ARG A 260 -5.19 10.61 2.04
CA ARG A 260 -3.94 9.85 1.91
C ARG A 260 -2.89 10.75 1.27
N ILE A 261 -1.76 10.91 1.94
CA ILE A 261 -0.58 11.61 1.41
C ILE A 261 0.54 10.59 1.18
N SER A 262 1.05 10.53 -0.03
CA SER A 262 2.35 9.95 -0.34
C SER A 262 3.38 11.06 -0.21
N VAL A 263 4.12 11.04 0.89
CA VAL A 263 5.06 12.11 1.25
C VAL A 263 6.32 11.98 0.40
N GLY A 264 6.71 13.08 -0.25
CA GLY A 264 7.86 13.14 -1.15
C GLY A 264 9.18 13.46 -0.45
N LEU A 265 10.14 13.89 -1.26
CA LEU A 265 11.51 14.18 -0.83
C LEU A 265 11.79 15.68 -0.64
N GLU A 266 10.78 16.52 -0.80
CA GLU A 266 10.88 17.98 -0.70
C GLU A 266 11.32 18.40 0.72
N ASN A 267 11.62 19.68 0.89
CA ASN A 267 11.89 20.22 2.21
C ASN A 267 10.68 20.04 3.12
N ILE A 268 10.87 19.44 4.27
CA ILE A 268 9.80 19.12 5.20
C ILE A 268 9.00 20.35 5.66
N ASN A 269 9.65 21.50 5.82
CA ASN A 269 8.97 22.73 6.22
C ASN A 269 8.04 23.26 5.12
N ASP A 270 8.36 23.03 3.85
CA ASP A 270 7.49 23.40 2.73
C ASP A 270 6.26 22.50 2.67
N ILE A 271 6.44 21.18 2.86
CA ILE A 271 5.32 20.23 2.96
C ILE A 271 4.40 20.61 4.12
N ARG A 272 4.96 20.84 5.32
CA ARG A 272 4.18 21.25 6.50
C ARG A 272 3.44 22.55 6.29
N ARG A 273 4.07 23.55 5.69
CA ARG A 273 3.44 24.85 5.40
C ARG A 273 2.25 24.69 4.47
N ASP A 274 2.38 23.93 3.39
CA ASP A 274 1.29 23.69 2.44
C ASP A 274 0.12 22.97 3.10
N ILE A 275 0.40 21.91 3.88
CA ILE A 275 -0.63 21.18 4.65
C ILE A 275 -1.32 22.10 5.67
N ASN A 276 -0.55 22.90 6.43
CA ASN A 276 -1.11 23.80 7.44
C ASN A 276 -2.06 24.83 6.82
N ASN A 277 -1.64 25.43 5.70
CA ASN A 277 -2.46 26.41 4.98
C ASN A 277 -3.74 25.77 4.44
N ALA A 278 -3.67 24.52 3.99
CA ALA A 278 -4.83 23.80 3.47
C ALA A 278 -5.79 23.29 4.57
N LEU A 279 -5.34 23.18 5.81
CA LEU A 279 -6.16 22.79 6.98
C LEU A 279 -6.77 23.99 7.71
N SER A 280 -6.43 25.22 7.32
CA SER A 280 -6.89 26.48 7.95
C SER A 280 -8.30 26.94 7.50
#